data_3e8faba8e6d033354a4346853afa1229
#
_entry.id   3e8faba8e6d033354a4346853afa1229
#
_cell.length_a   1.000
_cell.length_b   1.000
_cell.length_c   1.000
_cell.angle_alpha   90.00
_cell.angle_beta   90.00
_cell.angle_gamma   90.00
#
_symmetry.space_group_name_H-M   'P 1'
#
loop_
_entity.id
_entity.type
_entity.pdbx_description
1 polymer ?
#
loop_
_entity_poly.entity_id
_entity_poly.type
_entity_poly.pdbx_seq_one_letter_code
_entity_poly.pdbx_strand_id
1 'polypeptide(L)'
;MTENETRLANMLPMAAREAKPRTRGLNYVRAPTILGRYLEDVFACYATDIDILKLSGHQITFSSRPVVVRAVAACREAGVRVAVGNPPLDVALSGGWACYTAFIAELAALGVEMIEVSCIGRAIDDQDFAKVIAAAQDKGLEVIVEVGVEFAHSGSEDGNLFLGRRIQQAQFAIEAGASMILVESEGLTENRKGQPYRWDAIDRIASAFRPEQLMFEADDQDVLSRYIEIFGPKANLMVDHTKIEKLEAARRGFGPSQSLWGKVVAI
;
A
#
# COMPACT_ATOMS: atom_id res chain seq x y z
N MET A 1 26.37 6.19 16.73
CA MET A 1 25.24 7.06 16.36
C MET A 1 24.44 6.29 15.34
N THR A 2 23.18 6.06 15.60
CA THR A 2 22.27 5.45 14.61
C THR A 2 22.03 6.48 13.50
N GLU A 3 21.78 6.04 12.25
CA GLU A 3 21.46 6.94 11.11
C GLU A 3 20.38 7.98 11.44
N ASN A 4 19.49 7.65 12.36
CA ASN A 4 18.42 8.55 12.81
C ASN A 4 18.96 9.76 13.62
N GLU A 5 20.14 9.67 14.23
CA GLU A 5 20.73 10.76 15.03
C GLU A 5 21.38 11.87 14.19
N THR A 6 21.61 11.61 12.90
CA THR A 6 22.30 12.56 11.98
C THR A 6 21.35 13.40 11.12
N ARG A 7 20.04 13.15 11.17
CA ARG A 7 19.09 13.91 10.33
C ARG A 7 18.92 15.33 10.83
N LEU A 8 19.01 16.31 9.92
CA LEU A 8 18.76 17.72 10.22
C LEU A 8 17.36 17.95 10.83
N ALA A 9 16.39 17.12 10.46
CA ALA A 9 15.05 17.11 11.03
C ALA A 9 15.03 17.02 12.57
N ASN A 10 16.03 16.36 13.17
CA ASN A 10 16.12 16.22 14.62
C ASN A 10 16.59 17.51 15.34
N MET A 11 17.07 18.49 14.57
CA MET A 11 17.40 19.82 15.07
C MET A 11 16.17 20.77 15.07
N LEU A 12 15.07 20.36 14.45
CA LEU A 12 13.88 21.17 14.30
C LEU A 12 12.78 20.69 15.27
N PRO A 13 11.94 21.60 15.79
CA PRO A 13 10.84 21.24 16.71
C PRO A 13 9.67 20.60 15.95
N MET A 14 9.93 19.48 15.30
CA MET A 14 8.95 18.71 14.55
C MET A 14 8.50 17.48 15.32
N ALA A 15 7.29 17.01 15.05
CA ALA A 15 6.80 15.74 15.59
C ALA A 15 7.75 14.60 15.27
N ALA A 16 8.08 13.78 16.25
CA ALA A 16 8.89 12.60 16.06
C ALA A 16 8.06 11.49 15.41
N ARG A 17 8.69 10.72 14.53
CA ARG A 17 8.11 9.46 14.02
C ARG A 17 8.39 8.33 15.01
N GLU A 18 7.42 7.45 15.18
CA GLU A 18 7.63 6.21 15.93
C GLU A 18 8.73 5.37 15.26
N ALA A 19 9.52 4.68 16.07
CA ALA A 19 10.52 3.75 15.55
C ALA A 19 9.86 2.54 14.85
N LYS A 20 10.56 1.94 13.91
CA LYS A 20 10.14 0.66 13.30
C LYS A 20 10.35 -0.51 14.29
N PRO A 21 9.57 -1.59 14.23
CA PRO A 21 8.44 -1.80 13.33
C PRO A 21 7.19 -1.02 13.77
N ARG A 22 6.48 -0.41 12.81
CA ARG A 22 5.25 0.33 13.03
C ARG A 22 4.03 -0.52 12.73
N THR A 23 2.94 -0.25 13.44
CA THR A 23 1.63 -0.86 13.19
C THR A 23 0.61 0.15 12.67
N ARG A 24 0.92 1.45 12.78
CA ARG A 24 0.12 2.58 12.29
C ARG A 24 1.02 3.66 11.72
N GLY A 25 0.46 4.50 10.87
CA GLY A 25 1.25 5.49 10.16
C GLY A 25 2.23 4.86 9.19
N LEU A 26 1.89 3.71 8.65
CA LEU A 26 2.75 2.98 7.71
C LEU A 26 2.95 3.79 6.44
N ASN A 27 4.19 3.79 5.97
CA ASN A 27 4.55 4.23 4.64
C ASN A 27 4.75 3.00 3.77
N TYR A 28 3.76 2.73 2.93
CA TYR A 28 3.83 1.71 1.90
C TYR A 28 4.31 2.36 0.61
N VAL A 29 5.49 2.01 0.17
CA VAL A 29 6.16 2.70 -0.93
C VAL A 29 6.09 1.86 -2.19
N ARG A 30 5.44 2.39 -3.22
CA ARG A 30 5.44 1.82 -4.56
C ARG A 30 6.71 2.25 -5.29
N ALA A 31 7.40 1.27 -5.85
CA ALA A 31 8.68 1.49 -6.51
C ALA A 31 8.69 0.82 -7.90
N PRO A 32 8.01 1.41 -8.92
CA PRO A 32 7.77 0.72 -10.20
C PRO A 32 9.04 0.41 -10.98
N THR A 33 10.14 1.09 -10.72
CA THR A 33 11.39 0.93 -11.47
C THR A 33 12.65 0.84 -10.60
N ILE A 34 12.49 0.72 -9.28
CA ILE A 34 13.64 0.74 -8.37
C ILE A 34 14.21 -0.67 -8.21
N LEU A 35 15.32 -0.92 -8.87
CA LEU A 35 16.12 -2.14 -8.68
C LEU A 35 17.60 -1.80 -8.68
N GLY A 36 18.40 -2.68 -8.09
CA GLY A 36 19.84 -2.52 -8.02
C GLY A 36 20.28 -1.31 -7.20
N ARG A 37 21.29 -0.58 -7.68
CA ARG A 37 21.88 0.53 -6.93
C ARG A 37 20.90 1.65 -6.61
N TYR A 38 19.92 1.89 -7.47
CA TYR A 38 18.92 2.91 -7.18
C TYR A 38 18.10 2.59 -5.93
N LEU A 39 17.77 1.33 -5.69
CA LEU A 39 17.12 0.90 -4.46
C LEU A 39 18.03 1.12 -3.24
N GLU A 40 19.32 0.82 -3.37
CA GLU A 40 20.31 1.06 -2.32
C GLU A 40 20.41 2.56 -1.98
N ASP A 41 20.43 3.43 -3.00
CA ASP A 41 20.46 4.89 -2.81
C ASP A 41 19.18 5.40 -2.12
N VAL A 42 18.00 4.87 -2.49
CA VAL A 42 16.74 5.20 -1.81
C VAL A 42 16.77 4.76 -0.35
N PHE A 43 17.28 3.58 -0.05
CA PHE A 43 17.40 3.12 1.35
C PHE A 43 18.44 3.92 2.14
N ALA A 44 19.54 4.30 1.54
CA ALA A 44 20.50 5.18 2.18
C ALA A 44 19.88 6.52 2.61
N CYS A 45 18.90 7.02 1.86
CA CYS A 45 18.19 8.26 2.20
C CYS A 45 16.99 8.04 3.13
N TYR A 46 16.21 6.99 2.93
CA TYR A 46 14.83 6.92 3.44
C TYR A 46 14.46 5.59 4.10
N ALA A 47 15.38 4.66 4.35
CA ALA A 47 15.03 3.34 4.91
C ALA A 47 14.21 3.43 6.20
N THR A 48 14.50 4.41 7.07
CA THR A 48 13.75 4.62 8.32
C THR A 48 12.31 5.11 8.10
N ASP A 49 12.00 5.63 6.92
CA ASP A 49 10.69 6.18 6.57
C ASP A 49 9.86 5.21 5.72
N ILE A 50 10.45 4.10 5.27
CA ILE A 50 9.76 3.08 4.48
C ILE A 50 9.46 1.89 5.38
N ASP A 51 8.18 1.54 5.54
CA ASP A 51 7.76 0.36 6.30
C ASP A 51 7.60 -0.86 5.40
N ILE A 52 7.03 -0.65 4.22
CA ILE A 52 6.76 -1.69 3.23
C ILE A 52 7.18 -1.17 1.85
N LEU A 53 7.90 -1.97 1.09
CA LEU A 53 8.20 -1.72 -0.32
C LEU A 53 7.35 -2.64 -1.21
N LYS A 54 6.57 -2.05 -2.11
CA LYS A 54 5.82 -2.77 -3.14
C LYS A 54 6.70 -2.98 -4.36
N LEU A 55 7.08 -4.21 -4.62
CA LEU A 55 7.58 -4.60 -5.93
C LEU A 55 6.39 -4.68 -6.89
N SER A 56 6.45 -3.93 -7.99
CA SER A 56 5.37 -3.97 -8.96
C SER A 56 5.27 -5.36 -9.60
N GLY A 57 4.06 -5.73 -10.02
CA GLY A 57 3.84 -7.00 -10.68
C GLY A 57 4.71 -7.17 -11.92
N HIS A 58 4.97 -6.11 -12.67
CA HIS A 58 5.85 -6.13 -13.83
C HIS A 58 7.31 -6.39 -13.43
N GLN A 59 7.79 -5.79 -12.35
CA GLN A 59 9.16 -6.01 -11.88
C GLN A 59 9.39 -7.45 -11.47
N ILE A 60 8.51 -8.00 -10.64
CA ILE A 60 8.66 -9.39 -10.15
C ILE A 60 8.56 -10.39 -11.30
N THR A 61 7.76 -10.10 -12.32
CA THR A 61 7.53 -11.00 -13.45
C THR A 61 8.66 -10.97 -14.49
N PHE A 62 9.17 -9.78 -14.81
CA PHE A 62 10.08 -9.60 -15.95
C PHE A 62 11.53 -9.33 -15.57
N SER A 63 11.84 -9.10 -14.30
CA SER A 63 13.23 -9.02 -13.85
C SER A 63 13.85 -10.41 -13.69
N SER A 64 15.16 -10.50 -13.91
CA SER A 64 15.85 -11.76 -13.65
C SER A 64 15.81 -12.12 -12.17
N ARG A 65 15.64 -13.40 -11.85
CA ARG A 65 15.55 -13.90 -10.47
C ARG A 65 16.67 -13.40 -9.55
N PRO A 66 17.96 -13.38 -9.96
CA PRO A 66 19.03 -12.83 -9.11
C PRO A 66 18.85 -11.36 -8.74
N VAL A 67 18.24 -10.55 -9.61
CA VAL A 67 17.95 -9.13 -9.34
C VAL A 67 16.85 -9.01 -8.28
N VAL A 68 15.79 -9.80 -8.40
CA VAL A 68 14.70 -9.85 -7.40
C VAL A 68 15.23 -10.30 -6.03
N VAL A 69 16.04 -11.37 -5.99
CA VAL A 69 16.66 -11.86 -4.74
C VAL A 69 17.49 -10.78 -4.07
N ARG A 70 18.29 -10.03 -4.81
CA ARG A 70 19.08 -8.92 -4.24
C ARG A 70 18.19 -7.79 -3.72
N ALA A 71 17.12 -7.45 -4.45
CA ALA A 71 16.19 -6.41 -4.02
C ALA A 71 15.49 -6.79 -2.69
N VAL A 72 15.02 -8.04 -2.58
CA VAL A 72 14.42 -8.54 -1.33
C VAL A 72 15.43 -8.58 -0.18
N ALA A 73 16.67 -8.99 -0.45
CA ALA A 73 17.74 -8.97 0.57
C ALA A 73 18.03 -7.55 1.05
N ALA A 74 18.14 -6.56 0.15
CA ALA A 74 18.33 -5.16 0.50
C ALA A 74 17.17 -4.60 1.35
N CYS A 75 15.93 -4.96 1.03
CA CYS A 75 14.78 -4.60 1.86
C CYS A 75 14.91 -5.14 3.29
N ARG A 76 15.26 -6.43 3.42
CA ARG A 76 15.44 -7.07 4.73
C ARG A 76 16.54 -6.41 5.55
N GLU A 77 17.69 -6.13 4.93
CA GLU A 77 18.81 -5.41 5.58
C GLU A 77 18.42 -4.01 6.05
N ALA A 78 17.55 -3.33 5.28
CA ALA A 78 17.02 -2.02 5.63
C ALA A 78 15.86 -2.07 6.64
N GLY A 79 15.44 -3.27 7.10
CA GLY A 79 14.27 -3.44 7.95
C GLY A 79 12.96 -2.99 7.26
N VAL A 80 12.87 -3.21 5.95
CA VAL A 80 11.71 -2.88 5.11
C VAL A 80 11.04 -4.18 4.68
N ARG A 81 9.74 -4.29 4.90
CA ARG A 81 8.94 -5.45 4.47
C ARG A 81 8.71 -5.40 2.97
N VAL A 82 8.56 -6.56 2.34
CA VAL A 82 8.36 -6.67 0.89
C VAL A 82 6.95 -7.14 0.58
N ALA A 83 6.27 -6.37 -0.26
CA ALA A 83 5.00 -6.74 -0.85
C ALA A 83 5.08 -6.87 -2.37
N VAL A 84 4.18 -7.68 -2.95
CA VAL A 84 4.01 -7.83 -4.41
C VAL A 84 2.60 -7.43 -4.80
N GLY A 85 2.50 -6.58 -5.82
CA GLY A 85 1.22 -6.14 -6.35
C GLY A 85 0.44 -7.22 -7.11
N ASN A 86 -0.85 -7.02 -7.25
CA ASN A 86 -1.85 -7.99 -7.73
C ASN A 86 -1.70 -8.52 -9.18
N PRO A 87 -1.21 -7.80 -10.21
CA PRO A 87 -1.32 -8.26 -11.59
C PRO A 87 -0.78 -9.67 -11.87
N PRO A 88 0.41 -10.09 -11.38
CA PRO A 88 0.89 -11.44 -11.61
C PRO A 88 0.07 -12.51 -10.89
N LEU A 89 -0.57 -12.16 -9.78
CA LEU A 89 -1.46 -13.09 -9.05
C LEU A 89 -2.73 -13.37 -9.83
N ASP A 90 -3.31 -12.35 -10.47
CA ASP A 90 -4.45 -12.51 -11.37
C ASP A 90 -4.12 -13.37 -12.58
N VAL A 91 -2.93 -13.19 -13.15
CA VAL A 91 -2.43 -14.05 -14.24
C VAL A 91 -2.25 -15.50 -13.76
N ALA A 92 -1.67 -15.69 -12.58
CA ALA A 92 -1.48 -17.02 -12.00
C ALA A 92 -2.82 -17.72 -11.71
N LEU A 93 -3.81 -17.01 -11.19
CA LEU A 93 -5.18 -17.53 -11.00
C LEU A 93 -5.84 -17.88 -12.34
N SER A 94 -5.58 -17.11 -13.39
CA SER A 94 -6.06 -17.41 -14.74
C SER A 94 -5.46 -18.69 -15.31
N GLY A 95 -4.24 -19.03 -14.90
CA GLY A 95 -3.58 -20.29 -15.20
C GLY A 95 -4.08 -21.48 -14.37
N GLY A 96 -5.01 -21.24 -13.44
CA GLY A 96 -5.62 -22.23 -12.56
C GLY A 96 -4.94 -22.34 -11.20
N TRP A 97 -5.60 -23.09 -10.31
CA TRP A 97 -5.21 -23.20 -8.90
C TRP A 97 -3.77 -23.70 -8.67
N ALA A 98 -3.34 -24.68 -9.45
CA ALA A 98 -1.96 -25.20 -9.36
C ALA A 98 -0.92 -24.13 -9.73
N CYS A 99 -1.20 -23.30 -10.73
CA CYS A 99 -0.33 -22.20 -11.12
C CYS A 99 -0.26 -21.14 -10.00
N TYR A 100 -1.39 -20.76 -9.43
CA TYR A 100 -1.45 -19.80 -8.34
C TYR A 100 -0.66 -20.27 -7.11
N THR A 101 -0.90 -21.51 -6.65
CA THR A 101 -0.23 -22.05 -5.46
C THR A 101 1.27 -22.22 -5.65
N ALA A 102 1.72 -22.57 -6.86
CA ALA A 102 3.15 -22.63 -7.19
C ALA A 102 3.78 -21.23 -7.20
N PHE A 103 3.08 -20.23 -7.74
CA PHE A 103 3.57 -18.85 -7.81
C PHE A 103 3.72 -18.21 -6.42
N ILE A 104 2.70 -18.32 -5.55
CA ILE A 104 2.80 -17.80 -4.18
C ILE A 104 3.86 -18.52 -3.34
N ALA A 105 4.07 -19.81 -3.58
CA ALA A 105 5.17 -20.56 -2.95
C ALA A 105 6.54 -20.03 -3.37
N GLU A 106 6.72 -19.68 -4.65
CA GLU A 106 7.96 -19.05 -5.13
C GLU A 106 8.15 -17.65 -4.54
N LEU A 107 7.09 -16.83 -4.44
CA LEU A 107 7.17 -15.52 -3.78
C LEU A 107 7.64 -15.64 -2.32
N ALA A 108 7.07 -16.57 -1.57
CA ALA A 108 7.47 -16.85 -0.19
C ALA A 108 8.93 -17.31 -0.11
N ALA A 109 9.36 -18.20 -1.02
CA ALA A 109 10.74 -18.68 -1.10
C ALA A 109 11.76 -17.59 -1.46
N LEU A 110 11.32 -16.55 -2.19
CA LEU A 110 12.12 -15.35 -2.47
C LEU A 110 12.25 -14.44 -1.25
N GLY A 111 11.42 -14.62 -0.22
CA GLY A 111 11.38 -13.79 0.97
C GLY A 111 10.40 -12.62 0.89
N VAL A 112 9.44 -12.67 -0.04
CA VAL A 112 8.28 -11.78 -0.02
C VAL A 112 7.46 -12.07 1.22
N GLU A 113 6.95 -11.04 1.88
CA GLU A 113 6.19 -11.16 3.13
C GLU A 113 4.70 -10.91 2.92
N MET A 114 4.35 -10.13 1.90
CA MET A 114 2.97 -9.69 1.66
C MET A 114 2.62 -9.80 0.17
N ILE A 115 1.36 -10.07 -0.11
CA ILE A 115 0.80 -9.99 -1.46
C ILE A 115 -0.44 -9.12 -1.48
N GLU A 116 -0.66 -8.42 -2.58
CA GLU A 116 -1.92 -7.74 -2.84
C GLU A 116 -2.85 -8.63 -3.64
N VAL A 117 -4.08 -8.76 -3.17
CA VAL A 117 -5.16 -9.45 -3.88
C VAL A 117 -6.24 -8.44 -4.20
N SER A 118 -6.60 -8.33 -5.45
CA SER A 118 -7.62 -7.38 -5.92
C SER A 118 -8.92 -8.09 -6.23
N CYS A 119 -10.02 -7.50 -5.77
CA CYS A 119 -11.37 -7.88 -6.20
C CYS A 119 -11.81 -7.12 -7.45
N ILE A 120 -10.96 -6.27 -7.99
CA ILE A 120 -11.30 -5.23 -8.94
C ILE A 120 -11.25 -5.76 -10.37
N GLY A 121 -10.14 -6.38 -10.74
CA GLY A 121 -9.92 -6.87 -12.11
C GLY A 121 -10.67 -8.16 -12.46
N ARG A 122 -11.18 -8.87 -11.46
CA ARG A 122 -11.82 -10.17 -11.64
C ARG A 122 -12.97 -10.35 -10.66
N ALA A 123 -14.12 -10.84 -11.16
CA ALA A 123 -15.18 -11.34 -10.30
C ALA A 123 -14.74 -12.68 -9.70
N ILE A 124 -14.25 -12.66 -8.49
CA ILE A 124 -13.99 -13.85 -7.65
C ILE A 124 -15.18 -13.97 -6.71
N ASP A 125 -15.75 -15.16 -6.56
CA ASP A 125 -16.77 -15.37 -5.54
C ASP A 125 -16.14 -15.43 -4.14
N ASP A 126 -16.95 -15.25 -3.10
CA ASP A 126 -16.45 -15.14 -1.73
C ASP A 126 -15.73 -16.42 -1.27
N GLN A 127 -16.15 -17.61 -1.74
CA GLN A 127 -15.49 -18.86 -1.36
C GLN A 127 -14.12 -18.99 -2.00
N ASP A 128 -13.98 -18.64 -3.26
CA ASP A 128 -12.70 -18.66 -3.96
C ASP A 128 -11.76 -17.57 -3.39
N PHE A 129 -12.31 -16.44 -2.98
CA PHE A 129 -11.55 -15.38 -2.34
C PHE A 129 -10.96 -15.83 -0.99
N ALA A 130 -11.77 -16.51 -0.16
CA ALA A 130 -11.28 -17.11 1.09
C ALA A 130 -10.18 -18.16 0.84
N LYS A 131 -10.30 -18.98 -0.20
CA LYS A 131 -9.25 -19.95 -0.58
C LYS A 131 -7.95 -19.26 -1.00
N VAL A 132 -8.04 -18.15 -1.75
CA VAL A 132 -6.87 -17.37 -2.16
C VAL A 132 -6.13 -16.83 -0.93
N ILE A 133 -6.85 -16.28 0.04
CA ILE A 133 -6.28 -15.78 1.30
C ILE A 133 -5.64 -16.93 2.10
N ALA A 134 -6.38 -18.01 2.32
CA ALA A 134 -5.89 -19.17 3.10
C ALA A 134 -4.62 -19.77 2.48
N ALA A 135 -4.59 -19.93 1.16
CA ALA A 135 -3.43 -20.48 0.47
C ALA A 135 -2.18 -19.59 0.60
N ALA A 136 -2.35 -18.27 0.62
CA ALA A 136 -1.24 -17.35 0.87
C ALA A 136 -0.74 -17.46 2.32
N GLN A 137 -1.65 -17.50 3.29
CA GLN A 137 -1.33 -17.68 4.70
C GLN A 137 -0.63 -19.01 4.98
N ASP A 138 -1.00 -20.08 4.32
CA ASP A 138 -0.32 -21.39 4.40
C ASP A 138 1.15 -21.33 3.94
N LYS A 139 1.52 -20.31 3.15
CA LYS A 139 2.90 -20.03 2.75
C LYS A 139 3.58 -18.98 3.63
N GLY A 140 2.92 -18.49 4.69
CA GLY A 140 3.43 -17.46 5.56
C GLY A 140 3.33 -16.05 4.98
N LEU A 141 2.54 -15.85 3.91
CA LEU A 141 2.33 -14.55 3.31
C LEU A 141 1.15 -13.83 3.98
N GLU A 142 1.31 -12.56 4.28
CA GLU A 142 0.19 -11.69 4.64
C GLU A 142 -0.53 -11.22 3.36
N VAL A 143 -1.84 -11.01 3.48
CA VAL A 143 -2.67 -10.58 2.36
C VAL A 143 -3.19 -9.18 2.59
N ILE A 144 -2.92 -8.30 1.64
CA ILE A 144 -3.54 -6.99 1.50
C ILE A 144 -4.62 -7.11 0.43
N VAL A 145 -5.84 -6.64 0.74
CA VAL A 145 -6.93 -6.66 -0.22
C VAL A 145 -7.17 -5.27 -0.76
N GLU A 146 -7.05 -5.13 -2.06
CA GLU A 146 -7.28 -3.87 -2.75
C GLU A 146 -8.76 -3.67 -3.04
N VAL A 147 -9.27 -2.49 -2.72
CA VAL A 147 -10.68 -2.08 -2.89
C VAL A 147 -10.74 -0.74 -3.60
N GLY A 148 -11.51 -0.69 -4.68
CA GLY A 148 -11.78 0.54 -5.43
C GLY A 148 -13.16 0.54 -6.05
N VAL A 149 -13.60 1.68 -6.54
CA VAL A 149 -14.90 1.84 -7.22
C VAL A 149 -14.78 1.86 -8.73
N GLU A 150 -13.55 1.87 -9.25
CA GLU A 150 -13.26 2.39 -10.53
C GLU A 150 -13.46 1.49 -11.70
N PHE A 151 -13.39 0.26 -11.48
CA PHE A 151 -13.39 -0.70 -12.57
C PHE A 151 -14.76 -0.97 -13.21
N ALA A 152 -15.68 -0.10 -12.95
CA ALA A 152 -16.78 0.14 -13.87
C ALA A 152 -16.24 0.78 -15.18
N HIS A 153 -15.38 0.11 -15.91
CA HIS A 153 -15.14 0.43 -17.33
C HIS A 153 -16.44 0.44 -18.13
N SER A 154 -17.52 0.08 -17.51
CA SER A 154 -18.87 0.02 -18.09
C SER A 154 -19.60 1.34 -18.12
N GLY A 155 -19.05 2.45 -17.62
CA GLY A 155 -19.75 3.75 -17.64
C GLY A 155 -21.08 3.75 -16.88
N SER A 156 -21.33 2.78 -16.00
CA SER A 156 -22.56 2.74 -15.23
C SER A 156 -22.53 3.77 -14.11
N GLU A 157 -23.57 4.57 -14.02
CA GLU A 157 -23.75 5.63 -13.03
C GLU A 157 -23.96 5.10 -11.59
N ASP A 158 -23.97 3.79 -11.38
CA ASP A 158 -24.24 3.15 -10.09
C ASP A 158 -22.99 2.87 -9.23
N GLY A 159 -22.04 3.80 -9.22
CA GLY A 159 -20.83 3.70 -8.37
C GLY A 159 -21.13 3.41 -6.90
N ASN A 160 -22.29 3.81 -6.38
CA ASN A 160 -22.68 3.57 -5.00
C ASN A 160 -23.08 2.10 -4.71
N LEU A 161 -23.72 1.42 -5.67
CA LEU A 161 -24.07 0.00 -5.53
C LEU A 161 -22.80 -0.87 -5.54
N PHE A 162 -21.89 -0.57 -6.44
CA PHE A 162 -20.58 -1.23 -6.48
C PHE A 162 -19.77 -1.00 -5.21
N LEU A 163 -19.79 0.22 -4.66
CA LEU A 163 -19.09 0.55 -3.43
C LEU A 163 -19.58 -0.30 -2.25
N GLY A 164 -20.91 -0.43 -2.08
CA GLY A 164 -21.48 -1.28 -1.03
C GLY A 164 -21.03 -2.73 -1.14
N ARG A 165 -21.05 -3.30 -2.34
CA ARG A 165 -20.58 -4.66 -2.59
C ARG A 165 -19.08 -4.82 -2.31
N ARG A 166 -18.25 -3.83 -2.69
CA ARG A 166 -16.79 -3.86 -2.44
C ARG A 166 -16.48 -3.78 -0.96
N ILE A 167 -17.21 -2.96 -0.20
CA ILE A 167 -17.07 -2.92 1.26
C ILE A 167 -17.42 -4.29 1.87
N GLN A 168 -18.50 -4.93 1.44
CA GLN A 168 -18.86 -6.26 1.91
C GLN A 168 -17.79 -7.31 1.58
N GLN A 169 -17.24 -7.30 0.38
CA GLN A 169 -16.14 -8.19 -0.01
C GLN A 169 -14.88 -7.96 0.84
N ALA A 170 -14.56 -6.69 1.12
CA ALA A 170 -13.43 -6.34 1.96
C ALA A 170 -13.65 -6.76 3.42
N GLN A 171 -14.87 -6.60 3.96
CA GLN A 171 -15.22 -7.11 5.28
C GLN A 171 -15.05 -8.64 5.36
N PHE A 172 -15.58 -9.34 4.37
CA PHE A 172 -15.40 -10.78 4.26
C PHE A 172 -13.93 -11.19 4.17
N ALA A 173 -13.12 -10.43 3.40
CA ALA A 173 -11.68 -10.67 3.30
C ALA A 173 -10.96 -10.52 4.65
N ILE A 174 -11.29 -9.49 5.43
CA ILE A 174 -10.75 -9.31 6.79
C ILE A 174 -11.18 -10.48 7.70
N GLU A 175 -12.43 -10.91 7.62
CA GLU A 175 -12.93 -12.08 8.37
C GLU A 175 -12.22 -13.38 7.95
N ALA A 176 -11.87 -13.52 6.68
CA ALA A 176 -11.09 -14.63 6.14
C ALA A 176 -9.59 -14.55 6.47
N GLY A 177 -9.13 -13.44 7.10
CA GLY A 177 -7.76 -13.29 7.60
C GLY A 177 -6.87 -12.34 6.81
N ALA A 178 -7.39 -11.55 5.88
CA ALA A 178 -6.59 -10.47 5.26
C ALA A 178 -6.13 -9.49 6.34
N SER A 179 -4.87 -9.05 6.24
CA SER A 179 -4.27 -8.17 7.25
C SER A 179 -4.67 -6.71 7.07
N MET A 180 -4.98 -6.28 5.85
CA MET A 180 -5.22 -4.88 5.52
C MET A 180 -6.06 -4.73 4.26
N ILE A 181 -6.77 -3.62 4.17
CA ILE A 181 -7.50 -3.15 2.99
C ILE A 181 -6.73 -1.97 2.40
N LEU A 182 -6.35 -2.07 1.14
CA LEU A 182 -5.80 -0.96 0.36
C LEU A 182 -6.93 -0.30 -0.44
N VAL A 183 -7.17 0.97 -0.16
CA VAL A 183 -8.14 1.78 -0.88
C VAL A 183 -7.46 2.40 -2.09
N GLU A 184 -7.83 1.95 -3.28
CA GLU A 184 -7.32 2.38 -4.58
C GLU A 184 -7.63 3.86 -4.83
N SER A 185 -6.70 4.60 -5.44
CA SER A 185 -6.89 6.01 -5.80
C SER A 185 -7.69 6.20 -7.09
N GLU A 186 -7.58 5.26 -8.03
CA GLU A 186 -8.19 5.33 -9.36
C GLU A 186 -9.72 5.52 -9.26
N GLY A 187 -10.23 6.52 -9.97
CA GLY A 187 -11.65 6.88 -9.93
C GLY A 187 -12.13 7.51 -8.62
N LEU A 188 -11.35 7.52 -7.55
CA LEU A 188 -11.65 8.20 -6.28
C LEU A 188 -10.95 9.56 -6.19
N THR A 189 -9.63 9.54 -6.19
CA THR A 189 -8.77 10.74 -6.07
C THR A 189 -7.82 10.88 -7.26
N GLU A 190 -7.88 9.99 -8.22
CA GLU A 190 -7.08 9.99 -9.44
C GLU A 190 -7.97 9.76 -10.67
N ASN A 191 -7.52 10.21 -11.84
CA ASN A 191 -8.17 10.03 -13.15
C ASN A 191 -9.66 10.45 -13.24
N ARG A 192 -10.08 11.40 -12.42
CA ARG A 192 -11.47 11.87 -12.33
C ARG A 192 -11.95 12.71 -13.52
N LYS A 193 -11.08 13.02 -14.50
CA LYS A 193 -11.43 13.77 -15.74
C LYS A 193 -12.22 15.07 -15.48
N GLY A 194 -11.80 15.84 -14.47
CA GLY A 194 -12.47 17.08 -14.09
C GLY A 194 -13.66 16.93 -13.15
N GLN A 195 -14.02 15.71 -12.78
CA GLN A 195 -15.00 15.47 -11.73
C GLN A 195 -14.38 15.67 -10.34
N PRO A 196 -15.16 16.08 -9.32
CA PRO A 196 -14.64 16.20 -7.96
C PRO A 196 -14.17 14.83 -7.41
N TYR A 197 -13.20 14.87 -6.52
CA TYR A 197 -12.74 13.67 -5.80
C TYR A 197 -13.86 13.08 -4.94
N ARG A 198 -13.87 11.75 -4.84
CA ARG A 198 -14.91 10.98 -4.15
C ARG A 198 -14.58 10.79 -2.67
N TRP A 199 -14.39 11.89 -1.95
CA TRP A 199 -14.19 11.83 -0.50
C TRP A 199 -15.36 11.18 0.24
N ASP A 200 -16.57 11.29 -0.31
CA ASP A 200 -17.78 10.61 0.15
C ASP A 200 -17.63 9.08 0.15
N ALA A 201 -17.04 8.53 -0.90
CA ALA A 201 -16.79 7.10 -1.01
C ALA A 201 -15.65 6.66 -0.05
N ILE A 202 -14.60 7.47 0.07
CA ILE A 202 -13.49 7.23 1.00
C ILE A 202 -14.00 7.21 2.45
N ASP A 203 -14.80 8.19 2.85
CA ASP A 203 -15.40 8.25 4.19
C ASP A 203 -16.29 7.03 4.46
N ARG A 204 -17.05 6.58 3.48
CA ARG A 204 -17.91 5.40 3.59
C ARG A 204 -17.08 4.11 3.74
N ILE A 205 -15.99 3.97 3.00
CA ILE A 205 -15.06 2.83 3.16
C ILE A 205 -14.41 2.92 4.53
N ALA A 206 -13.87 4.07 4.90
CA ALA A 206 -13.17 4.27 6.17
C ALA A 206 -14.04 3.96 7.39
N SER A 207 -15.34 4.29 7.31
CA SER A 207 -16.31 4.02 8.37
C SER A 207 -16.62 2.53 8.57
N ALA A 208 -16.26 1.68 7.62
CA ALA A 208 -16.54 0.24 7.69
C ALA A 208 -15.41 -0.57 8.35
N PHE A 209 -14.24 0.04 8.60
CA PHE A 209 -13.06 -0.66 9.10
C PHE A 209 -12.37 0.10 10.23
N ARG A 210 -11.54 -0.60 11.00
CA ARG A 210 -10.65 0.04 11.97
C ARG A 210 -9.49 0.72 11.25
N PRO A 211 -8.99 1.86 11.75
CA PRO A 211 -7.89 2.60 11.09
C PRO A 211 -6.65 1.75 10.80
N GLU A 212 -6.34 0.77 11.65
CA GLU A 212 -5.20 -0.13 11.47
C GLU A 212 -5.38 -1.09 10.28
N GLN A 213 -6.61 -1.34 9.88
CA GLN A 213 -6.95 -2.21 8.75
C GLN A 213 -6.96 -1.47 7.41
N LEU A 214 -6.81 -0.16 7.42
CA LEU A 214 -6.90 0.69 6.22
C LEU A 214 -5.53 1.20 5.79
N MET A 215 -5.31 1.18 4.49
CA MET A 215 -4.24 1.85 3.76
C MET A 215 -4.88 2.62 2.61
N PHE A 216 -4.45 3.85 2.35
CA PHE A 216 -4.96 4.65 1.25
C PHE A 216 -3.85 4.91 0.23
N GLU A 217 -4.14 4.75 -1.04
CA GLU A 217 -3.24 5.16 -2.10
C GLU A 217 -3.32 6.68 -2.30
N ALA A 218 -2.15 7.34 -2.36
CA ALA A 218 -2.07 8.81 -2.32
C ALA A 218 -0.82 9.35 -3.03
N ASP A 219 -0.76 9.20 -4.34
CA ASP A 219 0.39 9.67 -5.12
C ASP A 219 0.40 11.18 -5.39
N ASP A 220 -0.78 11.81 -5.36
CA ASP A 220 -0.89 13.27 -5.50
C ASP A 220 -0.61 13.97 -4.16
N GLN A 221 0.11 15.10 -4.22
CA GLN A 221 0.51 15.85 -3.04
C GLN A 221 -0.67 16.41 -2.24
N ASP A 222 -1.71 16.88 -2.92
CA ASP A 222 -2.88 17.45 -2.26
C ASP A 222 -3.74 16.33 -1.67
N VAL A 223 -3.79 15.18 -2.35
CA VAL A 223 -4.48 13.97 -1.86
C VAL A 223 -3.83 13.44 -0.61
N LEU A 224 -2.50 13.25 -0.58
CA LEU A 224 -1.81 12.79 0.63
C LEU A 224 -1.96 13.76 1.80
N SER A 225 -1.91 15.07 1.53
CA SER A 225 -2.14 16.09 2.56
C SER A 225 -3.55 15.99 3.12
N ARG A 226 -4.53 15.80 2.25
CA ARG A 226 -5.93 15.67 2.65
C ARG A 226 -6.19 14.40 3.48
N TYR A 227 -5.57 13.28 3.16
CA TYR A 227 -5.64 12.09 4.00
C TYR A 227 -5.08 12.34 5.41
N ILE A 228 -3.95 13.04 5.52
CA ILE A 228 -3.38 13.41 6.82
C ILE A 228 -4.29 14.38 7.58
N GLU A 229 -4.94 15.32 6.89
CA GLU A 229 -5.93 16.24 7.51
C GLU A 229 -7.14 15.48 8.08
N ILE A 230 -7.67 14.51 7.34
CA ILE A 230 -8.90 13.79 7.71
C ILE A 230 -8.60 12.70 8.76
N PHE A 231 -7.59 11.87 8.55
CA PHE A 231 -7.33 10.67 9.33
C PHE A 231 -6.14 10.81 10.31
N GLY A 232 -5.48 11.97 10.29
CA GLY A 232 -4.35 12.26 11.16
C GLY A 232 -3.01 11.67 10.68
N PRO A 233 -1.91 12.02 11.39
CA PRO A 233 -0.55 11.65 11.00
C PRO A 233 -0.27 10.15 11.08
N LYS A 234 -1.12 9.38 11.73
CA LYS A 234 -1.03 7.92 11.86
C LYS A 234 -1.88 7.16 10.81
N ALA A 235 -2.42 7.83 9.79
CA ALA A 235 -3.03 7.17 8.65
C ALA A 235 -1.98 6.33 7.90
N ASN A 236 -2.31 5.10 7.49
CA ASN A 236 -1.44 4.31 6.64
C ASN A 236 -1.63 4.77 5.19
N LEU A 237 -0.53 5.11 4.52
CA LEU A 237 -0.58 5.62 3.15
C LEU A 237 0.38 4.86 2.25
N MET A 238 -0.11 4.53 1.05
CA MET A 238 0.70 4.07 -0.06
C MET A 238 1.02 5.25 -0.97
N VAL A 239 2.31 5.43 -1.28
CA VAL A 239 2.80 6.51 -2.15
C VAL A 239 3.86 5.99 -3.11
N ASP A 240 4.06 6.68 -4.21
CA ASP A 240 5.24 6.48 -5.04
C ASP A 240 6.51 6.89 -4.27
N HIS A 241 7.63 6.20 -4.53
CA HIS A 241 8.91 6.47 -3.87
C HIS A 241 9.38 7.93 -3.96
N THR A 242 8.98 8.65 -5.00
CA THR A 242 9.29 10.09 -5.18
C THR A 242 8.51 11.00 -4.23
N LYS A 243 7.59 10.45 -3.44
CA LYS A 243 6.74 11.19 -2.50
C LYS A 243 7.08 10.94 -1.03
N ILE A 244 8.09 10.14 -0.72
CA ILE A 244 8.45 9.80 0.67
C ILE A 244 8.70 11.07 1.50
N GLU A 245 9.48 12.01 1.00
CA GLU A 245 9.76 13.28 1.69
C GLU A 245 8.49 14.09 1.95
N LYS A 246 7.61 14.16 0.95
CA LYS A 246 6.34 14.88 1.05
C LYS A 246 5.42 14.28 2.11
N LEU A 247 5.37 12.95 2.16
CA LEU A 247 4.58 12.23 3.15
C LEU A 247 5.14 12.44 4.56
N GLU A 248 6.45 12.32 4.74
CA GLU A 248 7.06 12.60 6.04
C GLU A 248 6.90 14.06 6.47
N ALA A 249 7.02 15.00 5.54
CA ALA A 249 6.73 16.41 5.82
C ALA A 249 5.29 16.61 6.27
N ALA A 250 4.31 16.00 5.59
CA ALA A 250 2.90 16.06 5.96
C ALA A 250 2.66 15.52 7.37
N ARG A 251 3.22 14.34 7.70
CA ARG A 251 3.06 13.70 9.02
C ARG A 251 3.67 14.53 10.17
N ARG A 252 4.67 15.34 9.87
CA ARG A 252 5.44 16.09 10.89
C ARG A 252 5.10 17.58 10.94
N GLY A 253 4.08 18.01 10.22
CA GLY A 253 3.60 19.40 10.24
C GLY A 253 4.49 20.39 9.51
N PHE A 254 5.30 19.91 8.56
CA PHE A 254 6.23 20.74 7.77
C PHE A 254 5.74 21.03 6.34
N GLY A 255 4.64 20.45 5.91
CA GLY A 255 4.10 20.57 4.56
C GLY A 255 3.59 19.23 4.06
N PRO A 256 3.51 18.98 2.76
CA PRO A 256 3.79 19.86 1.63
C PRO A 256 2.75 20.96 1.43
N SER A 257 1.53 20.80 1.94
CA SER A 257 0.48 21.82 1.90
C SER A 257 0.63 22.79 3.05
N GLN A 258 0.39 24.09 2.81
CA GLN A 258 0.35 25.10 3.87
C GLN A 258 -0.72 24.82 4.93
N SER A 259 -1.78 24.11 4.57
CA SER A 259 -2.82 23.69 5.51
C SER A 259 -2.31 22.81 6.65
N LEU A 260 -1.19 22.12 6.44
CA LEU A 260 -0.57 21.22 7.43
C LEU A 260 0.53 21.89 8.27
N TRP A 261 0.97 23.10 7.90
CA TRP A 261 2.08 23.74 8.60
C TRP A 261 1.75 24.02 10.07
N GLY A 262 2.54 23.45 10.97
CA GLY A 262 2.38 23.58 12.42
C GLY A 262 1.14 22.91 13.01
N LYS A 263 0.34 22.18 12.22
CA LYS A 263 -0.90 21.56 12.71
C LYS A 263 -0.71 20.14 13.22
N VAL A 264 0.29 19.44 12.70
CA VAL A 264 0.61 18.10 13.16
C VAL A 264 1.54 18.20 14.35
N VAL A 265 0.96 18.27 15.52
CA VAL A 265 1.70 18.34 16.78
C VAL A 265 2.01 16.92 17.24
N ALA A 266 3.20 16.73 17.84
CA ALA A 266 3.50 15.51 18.57
C ALA A 266 2.48 15.37 19.73
N ILE A 267 1.72 14.31 19.73
CA ILE A 267 0.82 13.92 20.82
C ILE A 267 1.52 12.81 21.60
#